data_7b4675c1b6f9440cf07180e52ae945ed
#
_entry.id   7b4675c1b6f9440cf07180e52ae945ed
#
_cell.length_a   1.000
_cell.length_b   1.000
_cell.length_c   1.000
_cell.angle_alpha   90.00
_cell.angle_beta   90.00
_cell.angle_gamma   90.00
#
_symmetry.space_group_name_H-M   'P 1'
#
loop_
_entity.id
_entity.type
_entity.pdbx_description
1 polymer ?
#
loop_
_entity_poly.entity_id
_entity_poly.type
_entity_poly.pdbx_seq_one_letter_code
_entity_poly.pdbx_strand_id
1 'polypeptide(L)'
;MRAVLATGAGQAVAAPAPVLQHIQQTGVIRIAHRDSSVPFSFVVNGKPVGYAVDLCLKIADAVRTSLRLPRLRVEWVPVTPANRIPAIAEGKADLECGSTTNNRERREQVAFTIPHYIAGSRMIVKSDSGISSWADLRGKTVVSTSGTTPLAMLRKMDEGNVMQWRLIEAKDHAQAFAMVESGKADAFVMDDVLLYGLRANAGHPADFKVTGEMLTIEPYAIMLPKGDADFKKLVDKTLIAAVYDQDTPKLYKKWFQAPIPPHGITLDIPMSYLLRDSFKFPSDKVAD
;
A
#
# COMPACT_ATOMS: atom_id res chain seq x y z
N MET A 1 55.37 2.71 -29.82
CA MET A 1 53.94 2.86 -29.47
C MET A 1 53.66 2.05 -28.23
N ARG A 2 53.48 2.64 -27.09
CA ARG A 2 53.07 1.99 -25.84
C ARG A 2 51.58 2.26 -25.62
N ALA A 3 50.77 1.21 -25.64
CA ALA A 3 49.35 1.28 -25.36
C ALA A 3 49.16 1.42 -23.84
N VAL A 4 48.49 2.50 -23.39
CA VAL A 4 48.08 2.72 -22.01
C VAL A 4 46.68 2.11 -21.88
N LEU A 5 46.59 1.00 -21.15
CA LEU A 5 45.32 0.40 -20.72
C LEU A 5 44.79 1.22 -19.53
N ALA A 6 43.75 1.97 -19.77
CA ALA A 6 43.01 2.63 -18.69
C ALA A 6 42.07 1.61 -18.02
N THR A 7 42.42 1.15 -16.83
CA THR A 7 41.55 0.37 -15.95
C THR A 7 40.54 1.31 -15.33
N GLY A 8 39.31 1.30 -15.86
CA GLY A 8 38.16 1.95 -15.21
C GLY A 8 37.77 1.19 -13.94
N ALA A 9 38.14 1.70 -12.78
CA ALA A 9 37.63 1.23 -11.50
C ALA A 9 36.13 1.61 -11.41
N GLY A 10 35.26 0.64 -11.60
CA GLY A 10 33.84 0.78 -11.28
C GLY A 10 33.71 1.04 -9.76
N GLN A 11 33.24 2.22 -9.39
CA GLN A 11 32.89 2.52 -8.01
C GLN A 11 31.72 1.61 -7.61
N ALA A 12 32.00 0.63 -6.77
CA ALA A 12 30.96 -0.13 -6.10
C ALA A 12 30.15 0.85 -5.24
N VAL A 13 28.87 1.02 -5.55
CA VAL A 13 27.95 1.77 -4.70
C VAL A 13 27.90 1.03 -3.37
N ALA A 14 28.38 1.66 -2.30
CA ALA A 14 28.34 1.08 -0.95
C ALA A 14 26.89 0.78 -0.57
N ALA A 15 26.64 -0.43 -0.02
CA ALA A 15 25.34 -0.76 0.51
C ALA A 15 24.90 0.29 1.55
N PRO A 16 23.61 0.70 1.57
CA PRO A 16 23.15 1.69 2.53
C PRO A 16 23.41 1.21 3.96
N ALA A 17 23.78 2.15 4.84
CA ALA A 17 23.99 1.83 6.25
C ALA A 17 22.72 1.24 6.89
N PRO A 18 22.83 0.32 7.87
CA PRO A 18 21.67 -0.22 8.57
C PRO A 18 20.77 0.88 9.11
N VAL A 19 19.44 0.70 8.97
CA VAL A 19 18.44 1.73 9.28
C VAL A 19 18.56 2.23 10.72
N LEU A 20 18.72 1.32 11.70
CA LEU A 20 18.85 1.70 13.11
C LEU A 20 20.09 2.54 13.37
N GLN A 21 21.22 2.25 12.69
CA GLN A 21 22.44 3.04 12.80
C GLN A 21 22.26 4.45 12.24
N HIS A 22 21.62 4.57 11.07
CA HIS A 22 21.28 5.87 10.46
C HIS A 22 20.38 6.68 11.40
N ILE A 23 19.32 6.07 11.95
CA ILE A 23 18.40 6.74 12.87
C ILE A 23 19.12 7.16 14.17
N GLN A 24 20.02 6.31 14.72
CA GLN A 24 20.81 6.64 15.91
C GLN A 24 21.69 7.89 15.69
N GLN A 25 22.26 8.04 14.50
CA GLN A 25 23.14 9.15 14.16
C GLN A 25 22.38 10.45 13.84
N THR A 26 21.21 10.35 13.19
CA THR A 26 20.49 11.52 12.67
C THR A 26 19.32 11.96 13.54
N GLY A 27 18.79 11.07 14.38
CA GLY A 27 17.52 11.29 15.09
C GLY A 27 16.30 11.38 14.17
N VAL A 28 16.39 10.81 12.96
CA VAL A 28 15.33 10.89 11.92
C VAL A 28 14.95 9.51 11.45
N ILE A 29 13.64 9.23 11.35
CA ILE A 29 13.07 8.11 10.63
C ILE A 29 12.28 8.63 9.43
N ARG A 30 12.53 8.07 8.23
CA ARG A 30 11.87 8.46 6.98
C ARG A 30 10.74 7.48 6.70
N ILE A 31 9.50 8.01 6.65
CA ILE A 31 8.30 7.20 6.44
C ILE A 31 7.67 7.59 5.11
N ALA A 32 7.67 6.65 4.17
CA ALA A 32 6.96 6.81 2.91
C ALA A 32 5.45 6.65 3.12
N HIS A 33 4.67 7.58 2.56
CA HIS A 33 3.21 7.62 2.66
C HIS A 33 2.55 7.79 1.30
N ARG A 34 1.26 7.49 1.25
CA ARG A 34 0.40 7.66 0.08
C ARG A 34 -0.51 8.86 0.26
N ASP A 35 -0.98 9.44 -0.85
CA ASP A 35 -1.87 10.60 -0.83
C ASP A 35 -3.35 10.21 -0.91
N SER A 36 -3.69 9.05 -1.49
CA SER A 36 -5.06 8.66 -1.82
C SER A 36 -5.41 7.19 -1.55
N SER A 37 -4.75 6.54 -0.57
CA SER A 37 -5.05 5.15 -0.16
C SER A 37 -5.91 5.11 1.12
N VAL A 38 -7.13 5.67 1.05
CA VAL A 38 -8.08 5.67 2.18
C VAL A 38 -8.55 4.24 2.47
N PRO A 39 -8.56 3.79 3.75
CA PRO A 39 -8.22 4.51 4.98
C PRO A 39 -6.78 4.23 5.50
N PHE A 40 -5.88 3.68 4.68
CA PHE A 40 -4.54 3.25 5.12
C PHE A 40 -3.53 4.37 5.21
N SER A 41 -3.46 5.19 4.16
CA SER A 41 -2.49 6.29 4.05
C SER A 41 -3.03 7.34 3.07
N PHE A 42 -3.34 8.50 3.56
CA PHE A 42 -3.86 9.62 2.78
C PHE A 42 -3.55 10.95 3.46
N VAL A 43 -3.75 12.06 2.76
CA VAL A 43 -3.39 13.38 3.26
C VAL A 43 -4.63 14.16 3.67
N VAL A 44 -4.62 14.69 4.89
CA VAL A 44 -5.64 15.59 5.42
C VAL A 44 -4.96 16.85 5.94
N ASN A 45 -5.32 18.01 5.39
CA ASN A 45 -4.73 19.31 5.77
C ASN A 45 -3.18 19.30 5.70
N GLY A 46 -2.63 18.68 4.67
CA GLY A 46 -1.18 18.58 4.46
C GLY A 46 -0.46 17.56 5.36
N LYS A 47 -1.18 16.75 6.14
CA LYS A 47 -0.59 15.75 7.05
C LYS A 47 -0.98 14.33 6.63
N PRO A 48 -0.03 13.39 6.52
CA PRO A 48 -0.33 11.99 6.35
C PRO A 48 -1.08 11.42 7.54
N VAL A 49 -2.17 10.71 7.26
CA VAL A 49 -3.02 10.03 8.26
C VAL A 49 -3.48 8.69 7.71
N GLY A 50 -3.93 7.80 8.58
CA GLY A 50 -4.51 6.52 8.17
C GLY A 50 -4.09 5.35 9.06
N TYR A 51 -4.70 4.21 8.82
CA TYR A 51 -4.47 2.98 9.58
C TYR A 51 -3.01 2.52 9.55
N ALA A 52 -2.42 2.44 8.35
CA ALA A 52 -1.02 2.05 8.19
C ALA A 52 -0.06 3.14 8.72
N VAL A 53 -0.44 4.42 8.60
CA VAL A 53 0.31 5.54 9.18
C VAL A 53 0.37 5.43 10.69
N ASP A 54 -0.76 5.16 11.36
CA ASP A 54 -0.79 4.98 12.82
C ASP A 54 0.07 3.79 13.27
N LEU A 55 0.05 2.68 12.53
CA LEU A 55 0.93 1.52 12.80
C LEU A 55 2.41 1.90 12.67
N CYS A 56 2.78 2.67 11.65
CA CYS A 56 4.16 3.11 11.47
C CYS A 56 4.61 4.13 12.53
N LEU A 57 3.71 4.96 13.03
CA LEU A 57 4.03 5.83 14.17
C LEU A 57 4.29 5.02 15.44
N LYS A 58 3.61 3.89 15.66
CA LYS A 58 3.95 2.95 16.75
C LYS A 58 5.33 2.34 16.55
N ILE A 59 5.68 1.96 15.31
CA ILE A 59 7.02 1.48 14.99
C ILE A 59 8.07 2.56 15.28
N ALA A 60 7.83 3.81 14.88
CA ALA A 60 8.72 4.93 15.14
C ALA A 60 8.95 5.14 16.64
N ASP A 61 7.90 5.05 17.47
CA ASP A 61 8.03 5.14 18.93
C ASP A 61 8.83 3.97 19.53
N ALA A 62 8.62 2.75 19.03
CA ALA A 62 9.39 1.59 19.43
C ALA A 62 10.89 1.71 19.06
N VAL A 63 11.18 2.25 17.87
CA VAL A 63 12.56 2.57 17.43
C VAL A 63 13.18 3.61 18.35
N ARG A 64 12.48 4.72 18.62
CA ARG A 64 12.93 5.76 19.56
C ARG A 64 13.31 5.16 20.91
N THR A 65 12.43 4.31 21.44
CA THR A 65 12.60 3.69 22.76
C THR A 65 13.79 2.70 22.75
N SER A 66 13.88 1.86 21.73
CA SER A 66 14.97 0.87 21.58
C SER A 66 16.34 1.52 21.49
N LEU A 67 16.44 2.64 20.76
CA LEU A 67 17.65 3.42 20.59
C LEU A 67 17.91 4.42 21.73
N ARG A 68 17.01 4.47 22.73
CA ARG A 68 17.09 5.42 23.88
C ARG A 68 17.22 6.88 23.44
N LEU A 69 16.59 7.23 22.32
CA LEU A 69 16.62 8.61 21.82
C LEU A 69 15.67 9.49 22.62
N PRO A 70 16.07 10.70 23.03
CA PRO A 70 15.18 11.63 23.71
C PRO A 70 14.06 12.12 22.78
N ARG A 71 14.35 12.22 21.49
CA ARG A 71 13.42 12.61 20.41
C ARG A 71 13.73 11.83 19.16
N LEU A 72 12.69 11.53 18.37
CA LEU A 72 12.77 11.00 17.01
C LEU A 72 11.89 11.85 16.11
N ARG A 73 12.46 12.43 15.06
CA ARG A 73 11.72 13.18 14.05
C ARG A 73 11.28 12.25 12.95
N VAL A 74 10.00 12.32 12.61
CA VAL A 74 9.48 11.66 11.41
C VAL A 74 9.63 12.60 10.22
N GLU A 75 10.25 12.10 9.16
CA GLU A 75 10.31 12.75 7.87
C GLU A 75 9.39 12.00 6.90
N TRP A 76 8.41 12.71 6.34
CA TRP A 76 7.43 12.13 5.45
C TRP A 76 7.91 12.17 4.00
N VAL A 77 7.87 11.03 3.32
CA VAL A 77 8.29 10.85 1.93
C VAL A 77 7.07 10.47 1.09
N PRO A 78 6.53 11.37 0.24
CA PRO A 78 5.38 11.05 -0.59
C PRO A 78 5.75 10.05 -1.68
N VAL A 79 4.95 9.00 -1.83
CA VAL A 79 5.13 7.97 -2.86
C VAL A 79 3.84 7.61 -3.57
N THR A 80 4.00 7.16 -4.81
CA THR A 80 2.94 6.54 -5.62
C THR A 80 3.07 5.02 -5.59
N PRO A 81 2.08 4.24 -6.07
CA PRO A 81 2.24 2.80 -6.19
C PRO A 81 3.42 2.39 -7.08
N ALA A 82 3.78 3.21 -8.07
CA ALA A 82 4.85 2.91 -9.01
C ALA A 82 6.26 3.12 -8.43
N ASN A 83 6.45 4.07 -7.48
CA ASN A 83 7.79 4.40 -6.97
C ASN A 83 8.02 3.99 -5.50
N ARG A 84 7.01 3.46 -4.79
CA ARG A 84 7.14 3.08 -3.37
C ARG A 84 8.18 1.99 -3.12
N ILE A 85 8.27 0.97 -4.01
CA ILE A 85 9.25 -0.10 -3.88
C ILE A 85 10.68 0.42 -4.11
N PRO A 86 10.98 1.15 -5.21
CA PRO A 86 12.25 1.84 -5.37
C PRO A 86 12.62 2.75 -4.20
N ALA A 87 11.64 3.48 -3.63
CA ALA A 87 11.92 4.38 -2.49
C ALA A 87 12.49 3.65 -1.27
N ILE A 88 12.01 2.42 -0.99
CA ILE A 88 12.55 1.57 0.08
C ILE A 88 13.86 0.89 -0.33
N ALA A 89 13.89 0.28 -1.52
CA ALA A 89 15.06 -0.47 -2.00
C ALA A 89 16.32 0.40 -2.16
N GLU A 90 16.14 1.67 -2.54
CA GLU A 90 17.21 2.65 -2.71
C GLU A 90 17.53 3.43 -1.41
N GLY A 91 16.87 3.11 -0.30
CA GLY A 91 17.10 3.77 0.99
C GLY A 91 16.63 5.22 1.05
N LYS A 92 15.67 5.64 0.22
CA LYS A 92 15.03 6.96 0.29
C LYS A 92 14.04 7.07 1.43
N ALA A 93 13.47 5.94 1.86
CA ALA A 93 12.62 5.84 3.03
C ALA A 93 12.97 4.55 3.81
N ASP A 94 12.69 4.55 5.11
CA ASP A 94 12.98 3.45 6.02
C ASP A 94 11.79 2.51 6.18
N LEU A 95 10.56 3.05 6.04
CA LEU A 95 9.29 2.31 6.05
C LEU A 95 8.37 2.83 4.95
N GLU A 96 7.56 1.98 4.35
CA GLU A 96 6.40 2.39 3.53
C GLU A 96 5.10 1.95 4.21
N CYS A 97 4.26 2.93 4.50
CA CYS A 97 3.06 2.81 5.30
C CYS A 97 1.84 3.10 4.46
N GLY A 98 1.41 2.12 3.68
CA GLY A 98 0.33 2.26 2.74
C GLY A 98 -0.52 1.00 2.58
N SER A 99 -0.92 0.74 1.34
CA SER A 99 -1.72 -0.38 0.91
C SER A 99 -0.91 -1.28 -0.04
N THR A 100 0.25 -1.76 0.43
CA THR A 100 1.14 -2.55 -0.41
C THR A 100 0.98 -4.03 -0.14
N THR A 101 0.57 -4.76 -1.18
CA THR A 101 0.47 -6.21 -1.16
C THR A 101 1.85 -6.85 -1.01
N ASN A 102 2.00 -7.68 0.01
CA ASN A 102 3.13 -8.57 0.17
C ASN A 102 2.96 -9.76 -0.80
N ASN A 103 3.84 -9.86 -1.80
CA ASN A 103 3.90 -10.99 -2.71
C ASN A 103 5.34 -11.41 -3.00
N ARG A 104 5.52 -12.54 -3.67
CA ARG A 104 6.83 -13.13 -3.96
C ARG A 104 7.73 -12.18 -4.77
N GLU A 105 7.23 -11.60 -5.85
CA GLU A 105 7.99 -10.71 -6.74
C GLU A 105 8.55 -9.50 -5.97
N ARG A 106 7.72 -8.85 -5.16
CA ARG A 106 8.13 -7.67 -4.38
C ARG A 106 9.14 -8.02 -3.30
N ARG A 107 9.05 -9.23 -2.71
CA ARG A 107 10.04 -9.73 -1.73
C ARG A 107 11.42 -9.97 -2.32
N GLU A 108 11.56 -9.96 -3.62
CA GLU A 108 12.89 -9.97 -4.26
C GLU A 108 13.64 -8.65 -4.02
N GLN A 109 12.94 -7.55 -3.87
CA GLN A 109 13.48 -6.19 -3.76
C GLN A 109 13.45 -5.62 -2.34
N VAL A 110 12.39 -5.91 -1.58
CA VAL A 110 12.13 -5.34 -0.23
C VAL A 110 11.72 -6.43 0.76
N ALA A 111 11.72 -6.11 2.04
CA ALA A 111 11.12 -6.95 3.08
C ALA A 111 9.74 -6.44 3.47
N PHE A 112 8.93 -7.32 4.04
CA PHE A 112 7.57 -7.04 4.51
C PHE A 112 7.38 -7.51 5.94
N THR A 113 6.48 -6.85 6.66
CA THR A 113 5.99 -7.28 7.97
C THR A 113 4.91 -8.35 7.83
N ILE A 114 4.37 -8.79 8.97
CA ILE A 114 3.09 -9.49 9.00
C ILE A 114 2.01 -8.65 8.33
N PRO A 115 0.98 -9.25 7.70
CA PRO A 115 -0.12 -8.49 7.11
C PRO A 115 -0.90 -7.72 8.18
N HIS A 116 -1.18 -6.45 7.89
CA HIS A 116 -2.06 -5.62 8.71
C HIS A 116 -3.48 -5.53 8.16
N TYR A 117 -3.70 -5.94 6.90
CA TYR A 117 -4.99 -6.02 6.23
C TYR A 117 -4.97 -7.09 5.14
N ILE A 118 -6.14 -7.62 4.77
CA ILE A 118 -6.31 -8.53 3.63
C ILE A 118 -7.44 -8.01 2.77
N ALA A 119 -7.09 -7.55 1.58
CA ALA A 119 -7.99 -7.04 0.55
C ALA A 119 -8.14 -8.05 -0.61
N GLY A 120 -8.92 -7.68 -1.61
CA GLY A 120 -9.00 -8.41 -2.87
C GLY A 120 -9.48 -7.53 -4.02
N SER A 121 -9.10 -7.88 -5.23
CA SER A 121 -9.38 -7.05 -6.42
C SER A 121 -10.85 -7.15 -6.82
N ARG A 122 -11.47 -5.98 -7.00
CA ARG A 122 -12.83 -5.78 -7.50
C ARG A 122 -12.85 -4.59 -8.47
N MET A 123 -14.03 -4.14 -8.85
CA MET A 123 -14.20 -2.96 -9.71
C MET A 123 -15.21 -1.97 -9.12
N ILE A 124 -14.98 -0.67 -9.36
CA ILE A 124 -15.98 0.37 -9.16
C ILE A 124 -16.44 0.90 -10.50
N VAL A 125 -17.75 1.07 -10.63
CA VAL A 125 -18.42 1.51 -11.85
C VAL A 125 -19.55 2.48 -11.48
N LYS A 126 -20.08 3.21 -12.45
CA LYS A 126 -21.33 3.96 -12.24
C LYS A 126 -22.47 3.00 -11.94
N SER A 127 -23.38 3.36 -11.03
CA SER A 127 -24.49 2.51 -10.58
C SER A 127 -25.42 2.10 -11.71
N ASP A 128 -25.60 2.95 -12.70
CA ASP A 128 -26.46 2.78 -13.89
C ASP A 128 -25.74 2.16 -15.10
N SER A 129 -24.46 1.82 -15.00
CA SER A 129 -23.62 1.33 -16.10
C SER A 129 -24.06 -0.02 -16.70
N GLY A 130 -24.91 -0.78 -16.00
CA GLY A 130 -25.22 -2.18 -16.35
C GLY A 130 -24.10 -3.17 -16.07
N ILE A 131 -22.90 -2.73 -15.67
CA ILE A 131 -21.77 -3.60 -15.36
C ILE A 131 -21.94 -4.21 -13.95
N SER A 132 -21.82 -5.53 -13.84
CA SER A 132 -21.98 -6.28 -12.59
C SER A 132 -20.95 -7.40 -12.42
N SER A 133 -20.38 -7.88 -13.52
CA SER A 133 -19.43 -8.98 -13.57
C SER A 133 -18.20 -8.64 -14.40
N TRP A 134 -17.14 -9.43 -14.26
CA TRP A 134 -15.91 -9.29 -15.06
C TRP A 134 -16.16 -9.47 -16.57
N ALA A 135 -17.13 -10.31 -16.93
CA ALA A 135 -17.48 -10.53 -18.34
C ALA A 135 -18.06 -9.28 -19.00
N ASP A 136 -18.74 -8.41 -18.22
CA ASP A 136 -19.36 -7.17 -18.73
C ASP A 136 -18.31 -6.11 -19.11
N LEU A 137 -17.04 -6.32 -18.73
CA LEU A 137 -15.92 -5.45 -19.11
C LEU A 137 -15.45 -5.65 -20.55
N ARG A 138 -15.91 -6.69 -21.25
CA ARG A 138 -15.50 -6.94 -22.64
C ARG A 138 -15.79 -5.71 -23.50
N GLY A 139 -14.76 -5.24 -24.23
CA GLY A 139 -14.82 -4.07 -25.10
C GLY A 139 -14.97 -2.72 -24.38
N LYS A 140 -14.87 -2.69 -23.03
CA LYS A 140 -15.00 -1.48 -22.23
C LYS A 140 -13.66 -0.77 -22.01
N THR A 141 -13.72 0.47 -21.62
CA THR A 141 -12.55 1.22 -21.15
C THR A 141 -12.37 0.97 -19.66
N VAL A 142 -11.27 0.28 -19.31
CA VAL A 142 -10.94 -0.08 -17.94
C VAL A 142 -9.71 0.71 -17.50
N VAL A 143 -9.77 1.35 -16.35
CA VAL A 143 -8.62 2.02 -15.74
C VAL A 143 -8.12 1.22 -14.53
N SER A 144 -6.81 1.20 -14.32
CA SER A 144 -6.18 0.79 -13.06
C SER A 144 -4.97 1.66 -12.76
N THR A 145 -4.43 1.53 -11.56
CA THR A 145 -3.32 2.38 -11.13
C THR A 145 -1.98 1.71 -11.42
N SER A 146 -1.04 2.44 -12.02
CA SER A 146 0.30 1.95 -12.34
C SER A 146 1.03 1.43 -11.09
N GLY A 147 1.76 0.31 -11.22
CA GLY A 147 2.53 -0.31 -10.13
C GLY A 147 1.69 -1.11 -9.11
N THR A 148 0.45 -1.46 -9.46
CA THR A 148 -0.46 -2.25 -8.60
C THR A 148 -0.61 -3.69 -9.10
N THR A 149 -0.94 -4.61 -8.18
CA THR A 149 -1.27 -6.00 -8.48
C THR A 149 -2.54 -6.14 -9.33
N PRO A 150 -3.63 -5.35 -9.11
CA PRO A 150 -4.77 -5.37 -10.00
C PRO A 150 -4.44 -5.00 -11.45
N LEU A 151 -3.54 -4.05 -11.69
CA LEU A 151 -3.10 -3.75 -13.06
C LEU A 151 -2.38 -4.93 -13.71
N ALA A 152 -1.47 -5.59 -12.97
CA ALA A 152 -0.78 -6.77 -13.47
C ALA A 152 -1.75 -7.92 -13.75
N MET A 153 -2.75 -8.12 -12.88
CA MET A 153 -3.83 -9.09 -13.07
C MET A 153 -4.62 -8.79 -14.36
N LEU A 154 -5.04 -7.53 -14.58
CA LEU A 154 -5.77 -7.14 -15.79
C LEU A 154 -4.98 -7.42 -17.07
N ARG A 155 -3.69 -7.10 -17.08
CA ARG A 155 -2.81 -7.39 -18.23
C ARG A 155 -2.75 -8.89 -18.52
N LYS A 156 -2.63 -9.70 -17.47
CA LYS A 156 -2.63 -11.17 -17.59
C LYS A 156 -3.97 -11.72 -18.09
N MET A 157 -5.08 -11.17 -17.63
CA MET A 157 -6.42 -11.58 -18.08
C MET A 157 -6.68 -11.25 -19.56
N ASP A 158 -6.04 -10.21 -20.09
CA ASP A 158 -6.18 -9.80 -21.50
C ASP A 158 -5.04 -10.32 -22.40
N GLU A 159 -4.22 -11.26 -21.92
CA GLU A 159 -3.24 -11.93 -22.77
C GLU A 159 -3.94 -12.54 -23.99
N GLY A 160 -3.45 -12.19 -25.19
CA GLY A 160 -4.09 -12.57 -26.45
C GLY A 160 -5.32 -11.73 -26.81
N ASN A 161 -5.54 -10.60 -26.14
CA ASN A 161 -6.66 -9.67 -26.39
C ASN A 161 -8.05 -10.33 -26.24
N VAL A 162 -8.17 -11.25 -25.28
CA VAL A 162 -9.41 -12.03 -25.06
C VAL A 162 -10.56 -11.15 -24.62
N MET A 163 -10.29 -10.20 -23.72
CA MET A 163 -11.29 -9.29 -23.16
C MET A 163 -11.55 -8.07 -24.05
N GLN A 164 -10.62 -7.75 -24.94
CA GLN A 164 -10.74 -6.62 -25.87
C GLN A 164 -11.04 -5.28 -25.17
N TRP A 165 -10.65 -5.13 -23.91
CA TRP A 165 -10.81 -3.88 -23.19
C TRP A 165 -9.74 -2.84 -23.58
N ARG A 166 -10.10 -1.58 -23.46
CA ARG A 166 -9.14 -0.48 -23.55
C ARG A 166 -8.60 -0.22 -22.14
N LEU A 167 -7.40 -0.76 -21.86
CA LEU A 167 -6.75 -0.57 -20.54
C LEU A 167 -6.03 0.78 -20.49
N ILE A 168 -6.36 1.58 -19.46
CA ILE A 168 -5.73 2.86 -19.17
C ILE A 168 -5.02 2.77 -17.82
N GLU A 169 -3.83 3.37 -17.73
CA GLU A 169 -3.07 3.46 -16.50
C GLU A 169 -3.15 4.86 -15.92
N ALA A 170 -3.54 4.95 -14.65
CA ALA A 170 -3.54 6.19 -13.88
C ALA A 170 -2.34 6.25 -12.93
N LYS A 171 -1.89 7.45 -12.61
CA LYS A 171 -0.76 7.69 -11.70
C LYS A 171 -1.10 7.29 -10.25
N ASP A 172 -2.33 7.53 -9.82
CA ASP A 172 -2.82 7.25 -8.47
C ASP A 172 -4.31 6.89 -8.48
N HIS A 173 -4.83 6.47 -7.32
CA HIS A 173 -6.20 5.99 -7.19
C HIS A 173 -7.24 7.10 -7.38
N ALA A 174 -6.94 8.33 -6.94
CA ALA A 174 -7.86 9.46 -7.10
C ALA A 174 -8.02 9.82 -8.58
N GLN A 175 -6.92 9.83 -9.36
CA GLN A 175 -6.97 10.05 -10.80
C GLN A 175 -7.77 8.95 -11.51
N ALA A 176 -7.54 7.68 -11.15
CA ALA A 176 -8.28 6.56 -11.73
C ALA A 176 -9.78 6.67 -11.47
N PHE A 177 -10.17 6.99 -10.25
CA PHE A 177 -11.57 7.16 -9.89
C PHE A 177 -12.21 8.36 -10.61
N ALA A 178 -11.53 9.49 -10.71
CA ALA A 178 -11.98 10.66 -11.46
C ALA A 178 -12.24 10.37 -12.94
N MET A 179 -11.56 9.37 -13.53
CA MET A 179 -11.85 8.93 -14.90
C MET A 179 -13.20 8.20 -14.99
N VAL A 180 -13.60 7.44 -13.96
CA VAL A 180 -14.93 6.83 -13.90
C VAL A 180 -16.00 7.89 -13.64
N GLU A 181 -15.76 8.83 -12.72
CA GLU A 181 -16.67 9.94 -12.43
C GLU A 181 -16.98 10.75 -13.69
N SER A 182 -15.95 11.10 -14.46
CA SER A 182 -16.09 11.88 -15.71
C SER A 182 -16.56 11.07 -16.92
N GLY A 183 -16.74 9.76 -16.82
CA GLY A 183 -17.10 8.87 -17.94
C GLY A 183 -15.97 8.63 -18.95
N LYS A 184 -14.71 8.94 -18.61
CA LYS A 184 -13.52 8.61 -19.42
C LYS A 184 -13.15 7.14 -19.34
N ALA A 185 -13.58 6.44 -18.28
CA ALA A 185 -13.47 5.01 -18.12
C ALA A 185 -14.81 4.43 -17.65
N ASP A 186 -15.13 3.22 -18.09
CA ASP A 186 -16.34 2.49 -17.69
C ASP A 186 -16.17 1.86 -16.30
N ALA A 187 -14.97 1.42 -15.97
CA ALA A 187 -14.64 0.78 -14.69
C ALA A 187 -13.24 1.13 -14.20
N PHE A 188 -13.08 1.26 -12.89
CA PHE A 188 -11.78 1.27 -12.23
C PHE A 188 -11.62 -0.02 -11.42
N VAL A 189 -10.57 -0.79 -11.76
CA VAL A 189 -10.23 -2.05 -11.09
C VAL A 189 -9.12 -1.81 -10.09
N MET A 190 -9.40 -2.13 -8.82
CA MET A 190 -8.51 -1.95 -7.69
C MET A 190 -8.94 -2.83 -6.51
N ASP A 191 -8.19 -2.82 -5.42
CA ASP A 191 -8.54 -3.52 -4.20
C ASP A 191 -9.81 -2.93 -3.57
N ASP A 192 -10.71 -3.80 -3.19
CA ASP A 192 -12.09 -3.48 -2.77
C ASP A 192 -12.18 -2.39 -1.70
N VAL A 193 -11.35 -2.49 -0.67
CA VAL A 193 -11.32 -1.53 0.44
C VAL A 193 -10.95 -0.12 -0.03
N LEU A 194 -10.04 0.01 -1.00
CA LEU A 194 -9.65 1.30 -1.58
C LEU A 194 -10.80 1.88 -2.42
N LEU A 195 -11.51 1.02 -3.15
CA LEU A 195 -12.70 1.41 -3.91
C LEU A 195 -13.82 1.89 -2.98
N TYR A 196 -14.06 1.22 -1.85
CA TYR A 196 -15.02 1.68 -0.84
C TYR A 196 -14.59 3.04 -0.25
N GLY A 197 -13.29 3.23 0.04
CA GLY A 197 -12.76 4.49 0.53
C GLY A 197 -12.96 5.65 -0.45
N LEU A 198 -12.70 5.44 -1.73
CA LEU A 198 -12.90 6.43 -2.80
C LEU A 198 -14.39 6.75 -2.98
N ARG A 199 -15.23 5.71 -3.07
CA ARG A 199 -16.69 5.88 -3.17
C ARG A 199 -17.24 6.70 -2.03
N ALA A 200 -16.85 6.39 -0.79
CA ALA A 200 -17.34 7.07 0.39
C ALA A 200 -16.95 8.57 0.44
N ASN A 201 -15.85 8.95 -0.21
CA ASN A 201 -15.39 10.34 -0.33
C ASN A 201 -15.87 11.04 -1.61
N ALA A 202 -16.62 10.37 -2.50
CA ALA A 202 -17.19 10.98 -3.69
C ALA A 202 -18.23 12.03 -3.34
N GLY A 203 -18.41 13.03 -4.20
CA GLY A 203 -19.46 14.03 -4.04
C GLY A 203 -20.87 13.43 -4.01
N HIS A 204 -21.09 12.36 -4.75
CA HIS A 204 -22.34 11.59 -4.84
C HIS A 204 -22.05 10.09 -4.75
N PRO A 205 -21.83 9.52 -3.54
CA PRO A 205 -21.44 8.11 -3.36
C PRO A 205 -22.45 7.10 -3.94
N ALA A 206 -23.74 7.47 -4.04
CA ALA A 206 -24.80 6.62 -4.58
C ALA A 206 -24.69 6.41 -6.10
N ASP A 207 -23.98 7.31 -6.80
CA ASP A 207 -23.79 7.20 -8.26
C ASP A 207 -22.80 6.08 -8.63
N PHE A 208 -22.15 5.48 -7.66
CA PHE A 208 -21.13 4.45 -7.86
C PHE A 208 -21.43 3.19 -7.05
N LYS A 209 -21.07 2.05 -7.60
CA LYS A 209 -21.10 0.75 -6.91
C LYS A 209 -19.79 0.01 -7.07
N VAL A 210 -19.36 -0.67 -5.99
CA VAL A 210 -18.28 -1.66 -6.05
C VAL A 210 -18.91 -3.00 -6.36
N THR A 211 -18.47 -3.66 -7.43
CA THR A 211 -19.07 -4.89 -7.96
C THR A 211 -18.00 -5.85 -8.49
N GLY A 212 -18.43 -6.99 -9.05
CA GLY A 212 -17.59 -8.09 -9.48
C GLY A 212 -17.20 -9.01 -8.31
N GLU A 213 -16.94 -10.27 -8.60
CA GLU A 213 -16.38 -11.20 -7.63
C GLU A 213 -14.95 -10.81 -7.26
N MET A 214 -14.54 -11.14 -6.03
CA MET A 214 -13.16 -10.95 -5.58
C MET A 214 -12.26 -11.96 -6.28
N LEU A 215 -11.27 -11.50 -7.07
CA LEU A 215 -10.40 -12.38 -7.85
C LEU A 215 -9.07 -12.70 -7.19
N THR A 216 -8.63 -11.87 -6.23
CA THR A 216 -7.31 -12.01 -5.61
C THR A 216 -7.41 -11.94 -4.10
N ILE A 217 -6.35 -12.40 -3.43
CA ILE A 217 -6.11 -12.18 -2.01
C ILE A 217 -4.87 -11.29 -1.91
N GLU A 218 -5.05 -10.09 -1.36
CA GLU A 218 -4.05 -9.03 -1.31
C GLU A 218 -3.66 -8.75 0.15
N PRO A 219 -2.65 -9.47 0.71
CA PRO A 219 -2.20 -9.22 2.08
C PRO A 219 -1.35 -7.94 2.13
N TYR A 220 -1.91 -6.86 2.65
CA TYR A 220 -1.20 -5.60 2.83
C TYR A 220 -0.26 -5.67 4.02
N ALA A 221 0.99 -5.29 3.80
CA ALA A 221 2.01 -5.24 4.83
C ALA A 221 2.88 -3.98 4.70
N ILE A 222 3.51 -3.56 5.78
CA ILE A 222 4.47 -2.46 5.78
C ILE A 222 5.75 -2.95 5.13
N MET A 223 6.29 -2.16 4.19
CA MET A 223 7.59 -2.45 3.57
C MET A 223 8.73 -1.82 4.35
N LEU A 224 9.86 -2.50 4.33
CA LEU A 224 11.13 -2.05 4.90
C LEU A 224 12.31 -2.58 4.05
N PRO A 225 13.53 -2.04 4.21
CA PRO A 225 14.69 -2.49 3.45
C PRO A 225 14.96 -3.97 3.64
N LYS A 226 15.30 -4.65 2.54
CA LYS A 226 15.71 -6.04 2.54
C LYS A 226 17.13 -6.19 3.10
N GLY A 227 17.34 -7.21 3.90
CA GLY A 227 18.67 -7.53 4.45
C GLY A 227 19.01 -6.87 5.81
N ASP A 228 18.18 -5.95 6.30
CA ASP A 228 18.35 -5.36 7.64
C ASP A 228 17.57 -6.19 8.68
N ALA A 229 18.22 -7.26 9.17
CA ALA A 229 17.61 -8.21 10.08
C ALA A 229 17.23 -7.61 11.44
N ASP A 230 18.05 -6.71 11.97
CA ASP A 230 17.82 -6.09 13.29
C ASP A 230 16.63 -5.11 13.22
N PHE A 231 16.56 -4.30 12.18
CA PHE A 231 15.43 -3.41 11.98
C PHE A 231 14.14 -4.21 11.76
N LYS A 232 14.16 -5.22 10.89
CA LYS A 232 13.00 -6.09 10.66
C LYS A 232 12.53 -6.76 11.94
N LYS A 233 13.44 -7.31 12.74
CA LYS A 233 13.12 -7.94 14.03
C LYS A 233 12.42 -6.98 15.00
N LEU A 234 12.90 -5.74 15.09
CA LEU A 234 12.27 -4.70 15.93
C LEU A 234 10.86 -4.35 15.42
N VAL A 235 10.71 -4.15 14.11
CA VAL A 235 9.43 -3.82 13.47
C VAL A 235 8.41 -4.94 13.65
N ASP A 236 8.77 -6.18 13.35
CA ASP A 236 7.90 -7.35 13.50
C ASP A 236 7.47 -7.54 14.95
N LYS A 237 8.42 -7.46 15.90
CA LYS A 237 8.11 -7.54 17.34
C LYS A 237 7.10 -6.48 17.76
N THR A 238 7.24 -5.26 17.25
CA THR A 238 6.32 -4.14 17.56
C THR A 238 4.91 -4.40 17.03
N LEU A 239 4.78 -4.87 15.78
CA LEU A 239 3.46 -5.14 15.20
C LEU A 239 2.80 -6.36 15.82
N ILE A 240 3.54 -7.43 16.12
CA ILE A 240 3.02 -8.60 16.82
C ILE A 240 2.53 -8.20 18.22
N ALA A 241 3.29 -7.41 18.96
CA ALA A 241 2.86 -6.89 20.26
C ALA A 241 1.58 -6.05 20.12
N ALA A 242 1.49 -5.18 19.12
CA ALA A 242 0.29 -4.36 18.88
C ALA A 242 -0.98 -5.20 18.59
N VAL A 243 -0.84 -6.39 18.01
CA VAL A 243 -1.95 -7.34 17.85
C VAL A 243 -2.38 -7.90 19.21
N TYR A 244 -1.45 -8.41 20.01
CA TYR A 244 -1.75 -9.05 21.30
C TYR A 244 -2.22 -8.03 22.36
N ASP A 245 -1.68 -6.82 22.36
CA ASP A 245 -2.06 -5.73 23.26
C ASP A 245 -3.37 -5.03 22.85
N GLN A 246 -4.07 -5.56 21.86
CA GLN A 246 -5.33 -5.03 21.32
C GLN A 246 -5.23 -3.63 20.71
N ASP A 247 -4.04 -3.15 20.39
CA ASP A 247 -3.87 -1.84 19.73
C ASP A 247 -4.27 -1.91 18.25
N THR A 248 -3.89 -2.98 17.54
CA THR A 248 -4.29 -3.18 16.15
C THR A 248 -5.82 -3.26 15.99
N PRO A 249 -6.57 -4.03 16.81
CA PRO A 249 -8.04 -3.99 16.80
C PRO A 249 -8.64 -2.61 17.08
N LYS A 250 -8.07 -1.85 18.02
CA LYS A 250 -8.52 -0.46 18.31
C LYS A 250 -8.31 0.46 17.12
N LEU A 251 -7.12 0.38 16.46
CA LEU A 251 -6.81 1.14 15.25
C LEU A 251 -7.72 0.71 14.09
N TYR A 252 -8.00 -0.60 13.96
CA TYR A 252 -8.95 -1.09 12.97
C TYR A 252 -10.34 -0.45 13.17
N LYS A 253 -10.86 -0.47 14.40
CA LYS A 253 -12.15 0.18 14.72
C LYS A 253 -12.14 1.66 14.38
N LYS A 254 -11.05 2.37 14.72
CA LYS A 254 -10.88 3.81 14.43
C LYS A 254 -11.00 4.12 12.95
N TRP A 255 -10.39 3.31 12.07
CA TRP A 255 -10.24 3.64 10.66
C TRP A 255 -11.27 2.97 9.74
N PHE A 256 -11.90 1.87 10.18
CA PHE A 256 -12.84 1.12 9.35
C PHE A 256 -14.28 1.12 9.86
N GLN A 257 -14.51 1.43 11.16
CA GLN A 257 -15.82 1.32 11.80
C GLN A 257 -16.23 2.59 12.57
N ALA A 258 -15.46 3.65 12.46
CA ALA A 258 -15.77 4.95 13.07
C ALA A 258 -15.64 6.06 12.01
N PRO A 259 -16.18 7.25 12.26
CA PRO A 259 -16.02 8.40 11.36
C PRO A 259 -14.56 8.78 11.16
N ILE A 260 -14.12 8.88 9.90
CA ILE A 260 -12.75 9.25 9.53
C ILE A 260 -12.69 10.60 8.82
N PRO A 261 -11.58 11.36 8.97
CA PRO A 261 -11.41 12.63 8.29
C PRO A 261 -11.29 12.44 6.75
N PRO A 262 -11.50 13.53 5.96
CA PRO A 262 -11.87 14.87 6.40
C PRO A 262 -13.39 15.03 6.60
N HIS A 263 -14.23 14.16 6.03
CA HIS A 263 -15.69 14.36 5.94
C HIS A 263 -16.48 13.62 7.03
N GLY A 264 -15.81 12.93 7.95
CA GLY A 264 -16.51 12.18 9.02
C GLY A 264 -17.27 10.95 8.50
N ILE A 265 -16.86 10.40 7.36
CA ILE A 265 -17.49 9.20 6.79
C ILE A 265 -17.10 7.96 7.58
N THR A 266 -18.02 6.99 7.67
CA THR A 266 -17.75 5.66 8.21
C THR A 266 -17.79 4.65 7.06
N LEU A 267 -16.75 3.83 6.95
CA LEU A 267 -16.69 2.78 5.91
C LEU A 267 -17.54 1.56 6.30
N ASP A 268 -17.74 1.34 7.60
CA ASP A 268 -18.49 0.24 8.19
C ASP A 268 -18.03 -1.15 7.69
N ILE A 269 -16.71 -1.32 7.58
CA ILE A 269 -16.09 -2.56 7.12
C ILE A 269 -15.68 -3.38 8.34
N PRO A 270 -16.34 -4.54 8.62
CA PRO A 270 -15.91 -5.42 9.68
C PRO A 270 -14.59 -6.12 9.34
N MET A 271 -13.79 -6.42 10.36
CA MET A 271 -12.56 -7.18 10.17
C MET A 271 -12.89 -8.56 9.60
N SER A 272 -12.31 -8.91 8.47
CA SER A 272 -12.55 -10.19 7.79
C SER A 272 -12.10 -11.38 8.62
N TYR A 273 -12.67 -12.57 8.36
CA TYR A 273 -12.24 -13.79 9.01
C TYR A 273 -10.76 -14.08 8.74
N LEU A 274 -10.31 -13.93 7.49
CA LEU A 274 -8.92 -14.15 7.08
C LEU A 274 -7.96 -13.25 7.86
N LEU A 275 -8.30 -11.98 8.04
CA LEU A 275 -7.45 -11.05 8.81
C LEU A 275 -7.42 -11.43 10.29
N ARG A 276 -8.57 -11.77 10.90
CA ARG A 276 -8.61 -12.22 12.30
C ARG A 276 -7.79 -13.48 12.52
N ASP A 277 -7.83 -14.39 11.57
CA ASP A 277 -7.08 -15.65 11.65
C ASP A 277 -5.59 -15.42 11.46
N SER A 278 -5.19 -14.54 10.53
CA SER A 278 -3.78 -14.16 10.36
C SER A 278 -3.18 -13.52 11.62
N PHE A 279 -3.97 -12.86 12.45
CA PHE A 279 -3.53 -12.30 13.72
C PHE A 279 -3.34 -13.33 14.84
N LYS A 280 -3.99 -14.49 14.76
CA LYS A 280 -3.76 -15.59 15.71
C LYS A 280 -2.41 -16.27 15.48
N PHE A 281 -1.97 -16.34 14.23
CA PHE A 281 -0.72 -16.95 13.81
C PHE A 281 0.09 -15.96 12.95
N PRO A 282 0.65 -14.90 13.56
CA PRO A 282 1.30 -13.84 12.80
C PRO A 282 2.49 -14.38 11.98
N SER A 283 2.44 -14.20 10.67
CA SER A 283 3.50 -14.62 9.75
C SER A 283 3.62 -13.62 8.61
N ASP A 284 4.85 -13.31 8.21
CA ASP A 284 5.15 -12.53 7.01
C ASP A 284 5.20 -13.40 5.73
N LYS A 285 5.07 -14.71 5.88
CA LYS A 285 4.98 -15.64 4.76
C LYS A 285 3.61 -15.53 4.12
N VAL A 286 3.59 -15.37 2.82
CA VAL A 286 2.37 -15.40 2.00
C VAL A 286 2.43 -16.59 1.06
N ALA A 287 1.27 -17.11 0.67
CA ALA A 287 1.19 -18.16 -0.35
C ALA A 287 1.80 -17.63 -1.66
N ASP A 288 2.48 -18.52 -2.36
CA ASP A 288 3.09 -18.25 -3.67
C ASP A 288 2.02 -18.24 -4.78
#